data_968197e73451ea32d24fc6084ac4f3df
#
_entry.id   968197e73451ea32d24fc6084ac4f3df
#
_cell.length_a   1.000
_cell.length_b   1.000
_cell.length_c   1.000
_cell.angle_alpha   90.00
_cell.angle_beta   90.00
_cell.angle_gamma   90.00
#
_symmetry.space_group_name_H-M   'P 1'
#
loop_
_entity.id
_entity.type
_entity.pdbx_description
1 polymer ?
#
loop_
_entity_poly.entity_id
_entity_poly.type
_entity_poly.pdbx_seq_one_letter_code
_entity_poly.pdbx_strand_id
1 'polypeptide(L)'
;MPANDSQFLHWRKLADEARNTMAQVQKNDGLLIEVAAQHPLIDGVYPNPEFSARLDAAIKRYELERQNGEMVKLYVPGSRHMQDGVADQISLSAAGCNYLETHGVDPTDLYGEDANLKYKGDDGVYNSSDECYVATSLFRDLGFGRLASYCSPAQLMRKALSYIQFGVLPYMYSVPCEHMFHDYVDEAFIHIPVFLGDGTGLQVNSDEAKRLRELRKPVE
;
A
#
# COMPACT_ATOMS: atom_id res chain seq x y z
N MET A 1 13.18 20.87 5.95
CA MET A 1 14.40 21.26 5.20
C MET A 1 14.10 21.02 3.73
N PRO A 2 14.51 21.89 2.80
CA PRO A 2 14.44 21.54 1.39
C PRO A 2 15.32 20.31 1.14
N ALA A 3 14.82 19.33 0.40
CA ALA A 3 15.64 18.24 -0.09
C ALA A 3 16.84 18.84 -0.82
N ASN A 4 18.05 18.40 -0.50
CA ASN A 4 19.21 18.90 -1.22
C ASN A 4 19.23 18.34 -2.64
N ASP A 5 19.92 19.00 -3.57
CA ASP A 5 19.94 18.60 -4.98
C ASP A 5 20.33 17.12 -5.18
N SER A 6 21.16 16.56 -4.29
CA SER A 6 21.59 15.18 -4.36
C SER A 6 20.47 14.18 -4.05
N GLN A 7 19.57 14.50 -3.10
CA GLN A 7 18.41 13.66 -2.78
C GLN A 7 17.39 13.68 -3.93
N PHE A 8 17.13 14.87 -4.49
CA PHE A 8 16.25 14.98 -5.66
C PHE A 8 16.76 14.16 -6.86
N LEU A 9 18.06 14.28 -7.16
CA LEU A 9 18.66 13.50 -8.25
C LEU A 9 18.63 11.99 -7.99
N HIS A 10 18.81 11.56 -6.74
CA HIS A 10 18.68 10.16 -6.36
C HIS A 10 17.27 9.62 -6.63
N TRP A 11 16.24 10.31 -6.17
CA TRP A 11 14.84 9.88 -6.39
C TRP A 11 14.44 9.91 -7.87
N ARG A 12 14.92 10.88 -8.63
CA ARG A 12 14.70 10.95 -10.08
C ARG A 12 15.31 9.73 -10.78
N LYS A 13 16.54 9.37 -10.41
CA LYS A 13 17.20 8.17 -10.96
C LYS A 13 16.41 6.90 -10.65
N LEU A 14 15.97 6.70 -9.41
CA LEU A 14 15.15 5.56 -9.04
C LEU A 14 13.83 5.51 -9.83
N ALA A 15 13.17 6.63 -10.04
CA ALA A 15 11.94 6.71 -10.83
C ALA A 15 12.17 6.34 -12.31
N ASP A 16 13.29 6.77 -12.90
CA ASP A 16 13.65 6.43 -14.27
C ASP A 16 14.01 4.94 -14.40
N GLU A 17 14.72 4.37 -13.43
CA GLU A 17 15.02 2.95 -13.36
C GLU A 17 13.75 2.12 -13.22
N ALA A 18 12.83 2.50 -12.33
CA ALA A 18 11.54 1.83 -12.16
C ALA A 18 10.69 1.87 -13.45
N ARG A 19 10.64 3.01 -14.13
CA ARG A 19 9.95 3.15 -15.43
C ARG A 19 10.53 2.22 -16.49
N ASN A 20 11.85 2.16 -16.60
CA ASN A 20 12.53 1.30 -17.55
C ASN A 20 12.29 -0.19 -17.24
N THR A 21 12.31 -0.57 -15.96
CA THR A 21 12.00 -1.93 -15.53
C THR A 21 10.57 -2.32 -15.94
N MET A 22 9.59 -1.47 -15.66
CA MET A 22 8.18 -1.73 -16.04
C MET A 22 8.02 -1.84 -17.57
N ALA A 23 8.70 -1.01 -18.35
CA ALA A 23 8.67 -1.08 -19.82
C ALA A 23 9.23 -2.41 -20.37
N GLN A 24 10.17 -3.05 -19.66
CA GLN A 24 10.72 -4.35 -20.04
C GLN A 24 9.82 -5.53 -19.64
N VAL A 25 9.04 -5.39 -18.57
CA VAL A 25 8.18 -6.45 -18.02
C VAL A 25 6.85 -6.56 -18.76
N GLN A 26 6.42 -5.58 -19.54
CA GLN A 26 5.12 -5.51 -20.24
C GLN A 26 4.80 -6.65 -21.24
N LYS A 27 5.52 -7.76 -21.20
CA LYS A 27 5.31 -8.91 -22.11
C LYS A 27 4.26 -9.91 -21.62
N ASN A 28 3.75 -9.77 -20.42
CA ASN A 28 2.73 -10.67 -19.87
C ASN A 28 1.46 -9.87 -19.52
N ASP A 29 0.31 -10.34 -19.98
CA ASP A 29 -0.96 -9.61 -19.88
C ASP A 29 -1.58 -9.67 -18.47
N GLY A 30 -0.91 -10.27 -17.48
CA GLY A 30 -1.38 -10.37 -16.11
C GLY A 30 -1.39 -9.03 -15.36
N LEU A 31 -2.40 -8.82 -14.53
CA LEU A 31 -2.58 -7.68 -13.63
C LEU A 31 -2.58 -8.13 -12.17
N LEU A 32 -1.68 -7.57 -11.35
CA LEU A 32 -1.80 -7.62 -9.91
C LEU A 32 -2.45 -6.34 -9.41
N ILE A 33 -3.51 -6.47 -8.61
CA ILE A 33 -4.19 -5.36 -7.93
C ILE A 33 -3.83 -5.41 -6.44
N GLU A 34 -3.10 -4.45 -5.95
CA GLU A 34 -2.87 -4.26 -4.52
C GLU A 34 -3.91 -3.30 -3.96
N VAL A 35 -4.54 -3.67 -2.84
CA VAL A 35 -5.54 -2.87 -2.14
C VAL A 35 -5.01 -2.51 -0.77
N ALA A 36 -4.56 -1.26 -0.61
CA ALA A 36 -4.05 -0.78 0.67
C ALA A 36 -5.06 -0.96 1.79
N ALA A 37 -4.66 -1.69 2.83
CA ALA A 37 -5.50 -1.92 3.99
C ALA A 37 -5.66 -0.66 4.84
N GLN A 38 -6.70 -0.62 5.65
CA GLN A 38 -7.00 0.50 6.54
C GLN A 38 -7.58 -0.01 7.85
N HIS A 39 -7.01 0.42 8.94
CA HIS A 39 -7.54 0.17 10.29
C HIS A 39 -8.20 1.43 10.89
N PRO A 40 -8.98 1.32 11.96
CA PRO A 40 -9.36 0.08 12.64
C PRO A 40 -10.39 -0.72 11.86
N LEU A 41 -10.42 -2.04 12.12
CA LEU A 41 -11.54 -2.87 11.68
C LEU A 41 -12.78 -2.58 12.55
N ILE A 42 -13.98 -2.67 11.96
CA ILE A 42 -15.23 -2.63 12.70
C ILE A 42 -15.39 -3.97 13.45
N ASP A 43 -15.62 -3.89 14.76
CA ASP A 43 -15.71 -5.05 15.65
C ASP A 43 -14.50 -6.01 15.56
N GLY A 44 -13.33 -5.48 15.12
CA GLY A 44 -12.09 -6.24 14.95
C GLY A 44 -12.12 -7.29 13.83
N VAL A 45 -13.13 -7.26 12.95
CA VAL A 45 -13.37 -8.29 11.92
C VAL A 45 -13.69 -7.71 10.55
N TYR A 46 -14.46 -6.62 10.48
CA TYR A 46 -14.97 -6.10 9.20
C TYR A 46 -14.18 -4.88 8.73
N PRO A 47 -13.94 -4.77 7.40
CA PRO A 47 -13.37 -3.54 6.84
C PRO A 47 -14.22 -2.31 7.20
N ASN A 48 -13.57 -1.24 7.60
CA ASN A 48 -14.24 0.05 7.80
C ASN A 48 -14.69 0.65 6.44
N PRO A 49 -15.53 1.70 6.41
CA PRO A 49 -16.06 2.25 5.16
C PRO A 49 -15.00 2.67 4.15
N GLU A 50 -13.86 3.21 4.62
CA GLU A 50 -12.77 3.62 3.77
C GLU A 50 -12.06 2.43 3.12
N PHE A 51 -11.82 1.39 3.90
CA PHE A 51 -11.22 0.15 3.39
C PHE A 51 -12.18 -0.57 2.44
N SER A 52 -13.47 -0.67 2.79
CA SER A 52 -14.51 -1.24 1.93
C SER A 52 -14.60 -0.53 0.57
N ALA A 53 -14.54 0.81 0.56
CA ALA A 53 -14.57 1.57 -0.70
C ALA A 53 -13.40 1.23 -1.63
N ARG A 54 -12.20 0.96 -1.08
CA ARG A 54 -11.04 0.52 -1.87
C ARG A 54 -11.24 -0.89 -2.40
N LEU A 55 -11.76 -1.79 -1.59
CA LEU A 55 -12.09 -3.16 -1.98
C LEU A 55 -13.14 -3.17 -3.11
N ASP A 56 -14.21 -2.36 -3.00
CA ASP A 56 -15.22 -2.20 -4.04
C ASP A 56 -14.66 -1.68 -5.36
N ALA A 57 -13.74 -0.71 -5.29
CA ALA A 57 -13.09 -0.20 -6.48
C ALA A 57 -12.21 -1.27 -7.15
N ALA A 58 -11.53 -2.09 -6.36
CA ALA A 58 -10.72 -3.19 -6.84
C ALA A 58 -11.58 -4.32 -7.45
N ILE A 59 -12.74 -4.65 -6.85
CA ILE A 59 -13.71 -5.61 -7.39
C ILE A 59 -14.15 -5.19 -8.79
N LYS A 60 -14.58 -3.94 -8.97
CA LYS A 60 -14.99 -3.43 -10.28
C LYS A 60 -13.89 -3.56 -11.33
N ARG A 61 -12.64 -3.33 -10.95
CA ARG A 61 -11.51 -3.51 -11.85
C ARG A 61 -11.24 -4.98 -12.15
N TYR A 62 -11.28 -5.83 -11.13
CA TYR A 62 -11.14 -7.28 -11.27
C TYR A 62 -12.16 -7.84 -12.25
N GLU A 63 -13.45 -7.51 -12.07
CA GLU A 63 -14.54 -7.96 -12.96
C GLU A 63 -14.33 -7.52 -14.40
N LEU A 64 -13.96 -6.24 -14.60
CA LEU A 64 -13.71 -5.68 -15.95
C LEU A 64 -12.58 -6.42 -16.67
N GLU A 65 -11.45 -6.63 -15.98
CA GLU A 65 -10.30 -7.31 -16.57
C GLU A 65 -10.60 -8.79 -16.85
N ARG A 66 -11.32 -9.46 -15.94
CA ARG A 66 -11.74 -10.86 -16.13
C ARG A 66 -12.71 -11.00 -17.30
N GLN A 67 -13.64 -10.07 -17.50
CA GLN A 67 -14.54 -10.02 -18.66
C GLN A 67 -13.76 -9.86 -19.98
N ASN A 68 -12.64 -9.16 -19.95
CA ASN A 68 -11.73 -9.01 -21.07
C ASN A 68 -10.81 -10.23 -21.32
N GLY A 69 -10.94 -11.29 -20.49
CA GLY A 69 -10.12 -12.49 -20.60
C GLY A 69 -8.74 -12.37 -19.97
N GLU A 70 -8.49 -11.32 -19.21
CA GLU A 70 -7.19 -11.06 -18.58
C GLU A 70 -6.97 -11.91 -17.34
N MET A 71 -5.72 -12.28 -17.07
CA MET A 71 -5.33 -12.89 -15.81
C MET A 71 -5.20 -11.81 -14.73
N VAL A 72 -6.02 -11.89 -13.69
CA VAL A 72 -6.02 -10.90 -12.60
C VAL A 72 -5.86 -11.59 -11.26
N LYS A 73 -4.99 -11.03 -10.42
CA LYS A 73 -4.84 -11.42 -9.01
C LYS A 73 -4.99 -10.19 -8.14
N LEU A 74 -5.50 -10.38 -6.93
CA LEU A 74 -5.60 -9.33 -5.92
C LEU A 74 -4.69 -9.66 -4.74
N TYR A 75 -4.07 -8.65 -4.19
CA TYR A 75 -3.30 -8.73 -2.97
C TYR A 75 -3.83 -7.73 -1.94
N VAL A 76 -4.17 -8.23 -0.77
CA VAL A 76 -4.57 -7.42 0.38
C VAL A 76 -3.51 -7.53 1.46
N PRO A 77 -2.74 -6.46 1.71
CA PRO A 77 -1.72 -6.43 2.76
C PRO A 77 -2.32 -6.28 4.15
N GLY A 78 -1.45 -6.33 5.14
CA GLY A 78 -1.73 -5.90 6.49
C GLY A 78 -1.85 -7.04 7.49
N SER A 79 -1.07 -6.93 8.56
CA SER A 79 -1.09 -7.83 9.70
C SER A 79 -2.19 -7.44 10.69
N ARG A 80 -2.33 -8.22 11.77
CA ARG A 80 -3.23 -7.91 12.87
C ARG A 80 -2.77 -6.63 13.57
N HIS A 81 -3.69 -5.70 13.77
CA HIS A 81 -3.39 -4.43 14.40
C HIS A 81 -3.80 -4.42 15.88
N MET A 82 -3.14 -3.59 16.67
CA MET A 82 -3.53 -3.29 18.04
C MET A 82 -3.93 -1.81 18.13
N GLN A 83 -5.12 -1.55 18.64
CA GLN A 83 -5.58 -0.20 18.93
C GLN A 83 -5.97 -0.12 20.41
N ASP A 84 -5.41 0.87 21.14
CA ASP A 84 -5.69 1.11 22.56
C ASP A 84 -5.52 -0.14 23.45
N GLY A 85 -4.55 -1.00 23.09
CA GLY A 85 -4.28 -2.24 23.82
C GLY A 85 -5.22 -3.41 23.47
N VAL A 86 -6.15 -3.22 22.53
CA VAL A 86 -7.04 -4.26 22.03
C VAL A 86 -6.58 -4.68 20.62
N ALA A 87 -6.30 -5.97 20.44
CA ALA A 87 -5.97 -6.50 19.14
C ALA A 87 -7.24 -6.76 18.30
N ASP A 88 -7.18 -6.46 17.00
CA ASP A 88 -8.19 -6.95 16.06
C ASP A 88 -8.31 -8.49 16.16
N GLN A 89 -9.49 -9.03 15.92
CA GLN A 89 -9.71 -10.48 16.00
C GLN A 89 -8.99 -11.21 14.86
N ILE A 90 -8.95 -10.58 13.68
CA ILE A 90 -8.26 -11.08 12.49
C ILE A 90 -7.30 -10.02 11.94
N SER A 91 -6.47 -10.38 10.98
CA SER A 91 -5.61 -9.42 10.29
C SER A 91 -6.40 -8.54 9.33
N LEU A 92 -5.86 -7.37 8.97
CA LEU A 92 -6.41 -6.53 7.91
C LEU A 92 -6.47 -7.29 6.58
N SER A 93 -5.45 -8.09 6.30
CA SER A 93 -5.39 -8.96 5.13
C SER A 93 -6.53 -9.96 5.11
N ALA A 94 -6.77 -10.70 6.20
CA ALA A 94 -7.86 -11.65 6.30
C ALA A 94 -9.23 -10.96 6.16
N ALA A 95 -9.44 -9.81 6.81
CA ALA A 95 -10.68 -9.05 6.70
C ALA A 95 -10.96 -8.63 5.25
N GLY A 96 -9.96 -8.11 4.55
CA GLY A 96 -10.11 -7.71 3.15
C GLY A 96 -10.30 -8.89 2.20
N CYS A 97 -9.58 -10.00 2.36
CA CYS A 97 -9.77 -11.21 1.56
C CYS A 97 -11.18 -11.80 1.76
N ASN A 98 -11.67 -11.90 3.01
CA ASN A 98 -13.03 -12.34 3.30
C ASN A 98 -14.09 -11.44 2.64
N TYR A 99 -13.85 -10.12 2.66
CA TYR A 99 -14.73 -9.18 1.97
C TYR A 99 -14.75 -9.43 0.47
N LEU A 100 -13.61 -9.55 -0.18
CA LEU A 100 -13.50 -9.81 -1.62
C LEU A 100 -14.17 -11.13 -2.03
N GLU A 101 -13.93 -12.20 -1.27
CA GLU A 101 -14.53 -13.51 -1.51
C GLU A 101 -16.06 -13.46 -1.40
N THR A 102 -16.60 -12.82 -0.36
CA THR A 102 -18.06 -12.67 -0.19
C THR A 102 -18.71 -11.80 -1.27
N HIS A 103 -17.92 -10.99 -1.99
CA HIS A 103 -18.36 -10.17 -3.12
C HIS A 103 -18.01 -10.77 -4.49
N GLY A 104 -17.71 -12.08 -4.55
CA GLY A 104 -17.62 -12.85 -5.78
C GLY A 104 -16.24 -12.92 -6.44
N VAL A 105 -15.20 -12.48 -5.76
CA VAL A 105 -13.81 -12.70 -6.22
C VAL A 105 -13.44 -14.16 -5.97
N ASP A 106 -12.86 -14.83 -6.98
CA ASP A 106 -12.40 -16.20 -6.85
C ASP A 106 -11.27 -16.30 -5.79
N PRO A 107 -11.42 -17.15 -4.75
CA PRO A 107 -10.39 -17.31 -3.73
C PRO A 107 -9.00 -17.69 -4.29
N THR A 108 -8.96 -18.37 -5.42
CA THR A 108 -7.68 -18.72 -6.07
C THR A 108 -6.96 -17.52 -6.70
N ASP A 109 -7.67 -16.38 -6.83
CA ASP A 109 -7.12 -15.12 -7.32
C ASP A 109 -6.70 -14.19 -6.18
N LEU A 110 -6.89 -14.59 -4.91
CA LEU A 110 -6.59 -13.78 -3.73
C LEU A 110 -5.23 -14.14 -3.12
N TYR A 111 -4.50 -13.11 -2.74
CA TYR A 111 -3.29 -13.19 -1.93
C TYR A 111 -3.46 -12.30 -0.69
N GLY A 112 -3.12 -12.84 0.45
CA GLY A 112 -3.28 -12.17 1.73
C GLY A 112 -2.16 -12.54 2.69
N GLU A 113 -2.52 -13.16 3.83
CA GLU A 113 -1.57 -13.55 4.89
C GLU A 113 -0.45 -14.46 4.39
N ASP A 114 -0.74 -15.38 3.48
CA ASP A 114 0.28 -16.28 2.90
C ASP A 114 1.38 -15.51 2.16
N ALA A 115 0.99 -14.45 1.42
CA ALA A 115 1.97 -13.59 0.77
C ALA A 115 2.74 -12.75 1.79
N ASN A 116 2.07 -12.21 2.81
CA ASN A 116 2.71 -11.49 3.89
C ASN A 116 3.76 -12.37 4.58
N LEU A 117 3.39 -13.58 4.94
CA LEU A 117 4.28 -14.55 5.59
C LEU A 117 5.44 -14.97 4.68
N LYS A 118 5.17 -15.21 3.39
CA LYS A 118 6.19 -15.61 2.41
C LYS A 118 7.31 -14.58 2.27
N TYR A 119 7.00 -13.29 2.24
CA TYR A 119 7.98 -12.25 1.92
C TYR A 119 8.48 -11.46 3.12
N LYS A 120 7.74 -11.43 4.21
CA LYS A 120 8.09 -10.71 5.44
C LYS A 120 8.30 -11.62 6.65
N GLY A 121 7.88 -12.89 6.55
CA GLY A 121 7.95 -13.81 7.68
C GLY A 121 7.17 -13.29 8.88
N ASP A 122 7.68 -13.57 10.07
CA ASP A 122 7.07 -13.18 11.35
C ASP A 122 7.14 -11.66 11.62
N ASP A 123 7.97 -10.91 10.87
CA ASP A 123 8.04 -9.44 11.01
C ASP A 123 6.73 -8.74 10.65
N GLY A 124 5.89 -9.39 9.84
CA GLY A 124 4.58 -8.89 9.45
C GLY A 124 4.60 -7.68 8.50
N VAL A 125 3.40 -7.21 8.16
CA VAL A 125 3.17 -6.08 7.25
C VAL A 125 2.39 -5.00 7.99
N TYR A 126 3.06 -3.94 8.43
CA TYR A 126 2.49 -2.92 9.31
C TYR A 126 2.50 -1.50 8.76
N ASN A 127 3.11 -1.29 7.61
CA ASN A 127 3.24 0.04 7.00
C ASN A 127 3.24 -0.04 5.48
N SER A 128 3.05 1.12 4.84
CA SER A 128 2.97 1.20 3.38
C SER A 128 4.23 0.72 2.65
N SER A 129 5.41 0.81 3.26
CA SER A 129 6.63 0.28 2.66
C SER A 129 6.64 -1.24 2.63
N ASP A 130 6.23 -1.88 3.74
CA ASP A 130 6.08 -3.34 3.79
C ASP A 130 5.05 -3.83 2.76
N GLU A 131 3.90 -3.14 2.67
CA GLU A 131 2.86 -3.43 1.67
C GLU A 131 3.42 -3.40 0.25
N CYS A 132 4.12 -2.32 -0.09
CA CYS A 132 4.73 -2.15 -1.42
C CYS A 132 5.84 -3.16 -1.69
N TYR A 133 6.62 -3.54 -0.68
CA TYR A 133 7.65 -4.57 -0.79
C TYR A 133 7.04 -5.93 -1.14
N VAL A 134 6.02 -6.36 -0.40
CA VAL A 134 5.33 -7.64 -0.64
C VAL A 134 4.63 -7.62 -2.00
N ALA A 135 3.91 -6.54 -2.33
CA ALA A 135 3.25 -6.40 -3.62
C ALA A 135 4.23 -6.49 -4.80
N THR A 136 5.38 -5.81 -4.67
CA THR A 136 6.44 -5.86 -5.70
C THR A 136 7.04 -7.24 -5.85
N SER A 137 7.29 -7.93 -4.73
CA SER A 137 7.86 -9.27 -4.73
C SER A 137 6.89 -10.28 -5.36
N LEU A 138 5.62 -10.22 -4.97
CA LEU A 138 4.55 -11.04 -5.55
C LEU A 138 4.36 -10.77 -7.05
N PHE A 139 4.34 -9.48 -7.45
CA PHE A 139 4.25 -9.08 -8.85
C PHE A 139 5.34 -9.69 -9.72
N ARG A 140 6.58 -9.69 -9.22
CA ARG A 140 7.72 -10.30 -9.91
C ARG A 140 7.62 -11.82 -9.99
N ASP A 141 7.24 -12.47 -8.88
CA ASP A 141 7.09 -13.93 -8.83
C ASP A 141 5.98 -14.44 -9.76
N LEU A 142 4.89 -13.67 -9.89
CA LEU A 142 3.82 -13.96 -10.84
C LEU A 142 4.23 -13.70 -12.30
N GLY A 143 5.30 -12.96 -12.54
CA GLY A 143 5.74 -12.55 -13.87
C GLY A 143 4.73 -11.68 -14.60
N PHE A 144 3.90 -10.91 -13.87
CA PHE A 144 2.86 -10.06 -14.45
C PHE A 144 3.45 -8.79 -15.07
N GLY A 145 2.75 -8.27 -16.08
CA GLY A 145 3.16 -7.05 -16.78
C GLY A 145 2.59 -5.77 -16.20
N ARG A 146 1.54 -5.87 -15.38
CA ARG A 146 0.82 -4.71 -14.83
C ARG A 146 0.63 -4.85 -13.33
N LEU A 147 0.88 -3.75 -12.63
CA LEU A 147 0.60 -3.60 -11.19
C LEU A 147 -0.29 -2.37 -11.00
N ALA A 148 -1.38 -2.53 -10.25
CA ALA A 148 -2.25 -1.44 -9.83
C ALA A 148 -2.29 -1.36 -8.31
N SER A 149 -2.30 -0.16 -7.74
CA SER A 149 -2.41 0.04 -6.29
C SER A 149 -3.57 0.98 -5.99
N TYR A 150 -4.47 0.54 -5.14
CA TYR A 150 -5.64 1.29 -4.66
C TYR A 150 -5.38 1.77 -3.24
N CYS A 151 -5.33 3.07 -3.04
CA CYS A 151 -5.07 3.68 -1.73
C CYS A 151 -5.91 4.93 -1.52
N SER A 152 -5.83 5.53 -0.33
CA SER A 152 -6.45 6.82 -0.07
C SER A 152 -5.68 7.97 -0.74
N PRO A 153 -6.35 9.11 -0.99
CA PRO A 153 -5.69 10.29 -1.55
C PRO A 153 -4.47 10.74 -0.74
N ALA A 154 -4.56 10.74 0.58
CA ALA A 154 -3.46 11.13 1.46
C ALA A 154 -2.23 10.21 1.33
N GLN A 155 -2.44 8.90 1.17
CA GLN A 155 -1.35 7.91 1.11
C GLN A 155 -0.67 7.81 -0.26
N LEU A 156 -1.28 8.37 -1.32
CA LEU A 156 -0.90 8.14 -2.71
C LEU A 156 0.58 8.45 -2.98
N MET A 157 1.05 9.61 -2.54
CA MET A 157 2.44 10.04 -2.78
C MET A 157 3.44 9.13 -2.05
N ARG A 158 3.19 8.79 -0.79
CA ARG A 158 4.07 7.92 0.00
C ARG A 158 4.15 6.52 -0.58
N LYS A 159 3.01 5.95 -1.01
CA LYS A 159 3.01 4.64 -1.67
C LYS A 159 3.74 4.68 -3.02
N ALA A 160 3.55 5.70 -3.82
CA ALA A 160 4.28 5.85 -5.08
C ALA A 160 5.80 5.89 -4.86
N LEU A 161 6.27 6.66 -3.88
CA LEU A 161 7.68 6.70 -3.50
C LEU A 161 8.19 5.34 -3.00
N SER A 162 7.39 4.63 -2.20
CA SER A 162 7.74 3.27 -1.73
C SER A 162 7.90 2.30 -2.91
N TYR A 163 7.00 2.31 -3.87
CA TYR A 163 7.13 1.46 -5.07
C TYR A 163 8.35 1.80 -5.91
N ILE A 164 8.63 3.09 -6.11
CA ILE A 164 9.83 3.55 -6.84
C ILE A 164 11.10 3.02 -6.17
N GLN A 165 11.16 3.03 -4.84
CA GLN A 165 12.29 2.48 -4.08
C GLN A 165 12.51 0.99 -4.38
N PHE A 166 11.46 0.23 -4.59
CA PHE A 166 11.52 -1.19 -4.96
C PHE A 166 11.64 -1.43 -6.47
N GLY A 167 11.83 -0.38 -7.27
CA GLY A 167 12.09 -0.46 -8.69
C GLY A 167 10.88 -0.81 -9.55
N VAL A 168 9.67 -0.46 -9.10
CA VAL A 168 8.43 -0.58 -9.88
C VAL A 168 7.65 0.73 -9.86
N LEU A 169 6.80 0.93 -10.87
CA LEU A 169 5.91 2.09 -10.95
C LEU A 169 4.50 1.60 -11.31
N PRO A 170 3.64 1.35 -10.30
CA PRO A 170 2.30 0.86 -10.54
C PRO A 170 1.37 1.95 -11.10
N TYR A 171 0.24 1.54 -11.64
CA TYR A 171 -0.90 2.41 -11.83
C TYR A 171 -1.50 2.75 -10.46
N MET A 172 -1.39 4.00 -10.04
CA MET A 172 -1.87 4.47 -8.74
C MET A 172 -3.31 4.96 -8.85
N TYR A 173 -4.20 4.37 -8.07
CA TYR A 173 -5.62 4.76 -8.00
C TYR A 173 -5.95 5.32 -6.62
N SER A 174 -6.38 6.57 -6.60
CA SER A 174 -6.90 7.22 -5.41
C SER A 174 -8.38 6.93 -5.27
N VAL A 175 -8.77 6.26 -4.20
CA VAL A 175 -10.18 6.03 -3.87
C VAL A 175 -10.63 7.15 -2.94
N PRO A 176 -11.65 7.94 -3.32
CA PRO A 176 -12.16 9.00 -2.46
C PRO A 176 -12.65 8.46 -1.12
N CYS A 177 -12.26 9.14 -0.06
CA CYS A 177 -12.67 8.86 1.32
C CYS A 177 -12.72 10.17 2.10
N GLU A 178 -13.41 10.17 3.22
CA GLU A 178 -13.42 11.32 4.11
C GLU A 178 -12.11 11.38 4.89
N HIS A 179 -11.22 12.28 4.46
CA HIS A 179 -10.01 12.60 5.20
C HIS A 179 -10.18 13.89 5.96
N MET A 180 -9.74 13.89 7.21
CA MET A 180 -9.58 15.11 7.97
C MET A 180 -8.38 15.90 7.44
N PHE A 181 -8.42 17.22 7.54
CA PHE A 181 -7.31 18.06 7.06
C PHE A 181 -5.95 17.67 7.67
N HIS A 182 -5.94 17.24 8.92
CA HIS A 182 -4.71 16.81 9.60
C HIS A 182 -4.05 15.59 8.93
N ASP A 183 -4.80 14.67 8.28
CA ASP A 183 -4.24 13.51 7.61
C ASP A 183 -3.32 13.92 6.45
N TYR A 184 -3.75 14.92 5.66
CA TYR A 184 -2.92 15.48 4.60
C TYR A 184 -1.71 16.24 5.13
N VAL A 185 -1.88 16.94 6.25
CA VAL A 185 -0.79 17.65 6.92
C VAL A 185 0.23 16.67 7.46
N ASP A 186 -0.20 15.54 8.06
CA ASP A 186 0.68 14.49 8.55
C ASP A 186 1.45 13.82 7.42
N GLU A 187 0.80 13.51 6.29
CA GLU A 187 1.50 13.01 5.11
C GLU A 187 2.55 14.00 4.61
N ALA A 188 2.19 15.26 4.44
CA ALA A 188 3.09 16.26 3.88
C ALA A 188 4.28 16.61 4.78
N PHE A 189 4.06 16.70 6.10
CA PHE A 189 5.05 17.24 7.03
C PHE A 189 5.72 16.20 7.93
N ILE A 190 5.21 14.98 7.98
CA ILE A 190 5.78 13.89 8.79
C ILE A 190 6.19 12.72 7.89
N HIS A 191 5.21 12.09 7.24
CA HIS A 191 5.44 10.83 6.54
C HIS A 191 6.35 10.97 5.32
N ILE A 192 6.08 11.93 4.44
CA ILE A 192 6.90 12.16 3.23
C ILE A 192 8.31 12.66 3.59
N PRO A 193 8.49 13.67 4.47
CA PRO A 193 9.83 14.11 4.86
C PRO A 193 10.68 13.02 5.52
N VAL A 194 10.09 12.16 6.37
CA VAL A 194 10.81 11.04 6.98
C VAL A 194 11.23 10.05 5.90
N PHE A 195 10.32 9.71 4.98
CA PHE A 195 10.61 8.82 3.86
C PHE A 195 11.76 9.35 2.99
N LEU A 196 11.73 10.64 2.64
CA LEU A 196 12.77 11.25 1.83
C LEU A 196 14.10 11.42 2.57
N GLY A 197 14.06 11.54 3.90
CA GLY A 197 15.23 11.82 4.74
C GLY A 197 16.08 10.61 5.05
N ASP A 198 15.47 9.47 5.36
CA ASP A 198 16.19 8.24 5.74
C ASP A 198 16.43 7.26 4.59
N GLY A 199 15.82 7.52 3.43
CA GLY A 199 15.96 6.69 2.22
C GLY A 199 15.32 5.30 2.31
N THR A 200 14.78 4.93 3.48
CA THR A 200 14.18 3.62 3.74
C THR A 200 12.67 3.67 3.75
N GLY A 201 12.08 4.83 3.97
CA GLY A 201 10.62 5.01 4.02
C GLY A 201 9.92 4.23 5.12
N LEU A 202 10.68 3.52 5.94
CA LEU A 202 10.18 2.49 6.83
C LEU A 202 9.72 3.02 8.18
N GLN A 203 9.99 4.29 8.50
CA GLN A 203 9.95 4.67 9.90
C GLN A 203 8.99 5.80 10.20
N VAL A 204 7.71 5.61 9.81
CA VAL A 204 6.63 6.45 10.37
C VAL A 204 6.65 6.48 11.91
N ASN A 205 7.27 5.47 12.52
CA ASN A 205 7.53 5.38 13.96
C ASN A 205 8.98 5.72 14.34
N SER A 206 9.79 6.25 13.43
CA SER A 206 11.16 6.66 13.74
C SER A 206 11.19 7.78 14.79
N ASP A 207 12.33 7.94 15.42
CA ASP A 207 12.53 9.03 16.39
C ASP A 207 12.34 10.39 15.73
N GLU A 208 12.66 10.53 14.44
CA GLU A 208 12.42 11.74 13.67
C GLU A 208 10.90 11.99 13.47
N ALA A 209 10.11 10.97 13.12
CA ALA A 209 8.67 11.09 13.00
C ALA A 209 8.02 11.44 14.36
N LYS A 210 8.50 10.82 15.46
CA LYS A 210 8.06 11.17 16.81
C LYS A 210 8.41 12.62 17.13
N ARG A 211 9.64 13.06 16.84
CA ARG A 211 10.10 14.44 17.04
C ARG A 211 9.24 15.43 16.25
N LEU A 212 8.92 15.15 14.99
CA LEU A 212 8.08 16.01 14.16
C LEU A 212 6.65 16.10 14.69
N ARG A 213 6.08 15.00 15.20
CA ARG A 213 4.76 14.99 15.85
C ARG A 213 4.76 15.83 17.14
N GLU A 214 5.80 15.73 17.96
CA GLU A 214 5.94 16.54 19.18
C GLU A 214 5.99 18.05 18.86
N LEU A 215 6.71 18.46 17.83
CA LEU A 215 6.80 19.86 17.41
C LEU A 215 5.45 20.43 16.90
N ARG A 216 4.49 19.58 16.57
CA ARG A 216 3.16 19.97 16.07
C ARG A 216 2.07 19.97 17.13
N LYS A 217 2.35 19.53 18.34
CA LYS A 217 1.38 19.65 19.43
C LYS A 217 1.07 21.14 19.65
N PRO A 218 -0.21 21.52 19.76
CA PRO A 218 -0.56 22.89 20.15
C PRO A 218 0.18 23.24 21.43
N VAL A 219 0.77 24.41 21.46
CA VAL A 219 1.28 25.00 22.72
C VAL A 219 0.03 25.36 23.50
N GLU A 220 -0.24 24.69 24.61
CA GLU A 220 -1.34 24.98 25.54
C GLU A 220 -1.19 26.37 26.16
#